data_59d1fff1a7bb5b1b39189e53fb9ac9ba
#
_entry.id   59d1fff1a7bb5b1b39189e53fb9ac9ba
#
_cell.length_a   1.000
_cell.length_b   1.000
_cell.length_c   1.000
_cell.angle_alpha   90.00
_cell.angle_beta   90.00
_cell.angle_gamma   90.00
#
_symmetry.space_group_name_H-M   'P 1'
#
loop_
_entity.id
_entity.type
_entity.pdbx_description
1 polymer ?
#
loop_
_entity_poly.entity_id
_entity_poly.type
_entity_poly.pdbx_seq_one_letter_code
_entity_poly.pdbx_strand_id
1 'polypeptide(L)'
;MGIRNSLAIGAAVVALMAGCGGSEGDDTAADGQAEVEVPTTAAAAAGETVEITAVDYGFEGVPDSVETGTELTLTNDSEDEVHEMVVLRVDDDETRPLEELLQLPDEEAEQVTTFAGVSVALPGDQGVTPEGPVVLSEPGRYVMLCFIPTGADPDAYRQAIEGDATDAPQVEGGPPHVAEGMVAEFEVSG
;
A
#
# COMPACT_ATOMS: atom_id res chain seq x y z
N MET A 1 -24.35 16.96 -12.23
CA MET A 1 -24.93 17.46 -10.95
C MET A 1 -24.19 16.69 -9.88
N GLY A 2 -23.03 17.24 -9.47
CA GLY A 2 -22.04 16.54 -8.66
C GLY A 2 -22.50 16.40 -7.21
N ILE A 3 -22.38 15.21 -6.68
CA ILE A 3 -22.49 14.95 -5.24
C ILE A 3 -21.06 14.72 -4.74
N ARG A 4 -20.53 15.76 -4.09
CA ARG A 4 -19.22 15.72 -3.41
C ARG A 4 -19.44 15.07 -2.04
N ASN A 5 -18.94 13.84 -1.86
CA ASN A 5 -18.83 13.23 -0.54
C ASN A 5 -17.53 13.71 0.11
N SER A 6 -17.68 14.66 1.04
CA SER A 6 -16.57 15.05 1.92
C SER A 6 -16.39 13.99 3.00
N LEU A 7 -15.31 13.22 2.94
CA LEU A 7 -14.88 12.39 4.06
C LEU A 7 -14.28 13.28 5.14
N ALA A 8 -14.96 13.39 6.28
CA ALA A 8 -14.41 14.03 7.47
C ALA A 8 -13.59 13.00 8.27
N ILE A 9 -12.28 13.14 8.26
CA ILE A 9 -11.37 12.32 9.07
C ILE A 9 -11.40 12.84 10.50
N GLY A 10 -11.99 12.06 11.42
CA GLY A 10 -12.00 12.34 12.85
C GLY A 10 -10.68 11.96 13.52
N ALA A 11 -9.98 12.93 14.09
CA ALA A 11 -8.77 12.71 14.87
C ALA A 11 -9.09 12.05 16.22
N ALA A 12 -8.56 10.86 16.47
CA ALA A 12 -8.53 10.22 17.79
C ALA A 12 -7.19 10.51 18.48
N VAL A 13 -7.22 11.32 19.53
CA VAL A 13 -6.08 11.60 20.41
C VAL A 13 -5.90 10.44 21.38
N VAL A 14 -4.80 9.69 21.29
CA VAL A 14 -4.38 8.71 22.29
C VAL A 14 -3.39 9.35 23.26
N ALA A 15 -3.78 9.46 24.53
CA ALA A 15 -2.95 9.96 25.62
C ALA A 15 -1.94 8.89 26.07
N LEU A 16 -0.63 9.19 26.03
CA LEU A 16 0.41 8.38 26.64
C LEU A 16 0.43 8.60 28.16
N MET A 17 0.29 7.52 28.92
CA MET A 17 0.60 7.48 30.35
C MET A 17 2.04 7.02 30.55
N ALA A 18 2.86 7.90 31.09
CA ALA A 18 4.21 7.58 31.53
C ALA A 18 4.16 6.86 32.89
N GLY A 19 4.70 5.65 32.95
CA GLY A 19 4.93 4.90 34.18
C GLY A 19 6.43 4.76 34.42
N CYS A 20 6.96 5.51 35.37
CA CYS A 20 8.29 5.29 35.94
C CYS A 20 8.21 4.19 37.04
N GLY A 21 9.11 3.21 36.94
CA GLY A 21 9.35 2.24 38.00
C GLY A 21 10.75 1.67 37.86
N GLY A 22 11.71 2.18 38.65
CA GLY A 22 13.07 1.67 38.68
C GLY A 22 13.19 0.43 39.59
N SER A 23 14.12 -0.45 39.25
CA SER A 23 14.79 -1.32 40.22
C SER A 23 16.14 -1.77 39.69
N GLU A 24 17.17 -1.51 40.45
CA GLU A 24 18.55 -1.92 40.26
C GLU A 24 18.70 -3.44 40.45
N GLY A 25 19.57 -4.05 39.65
CA GLY A 25 19.96 -5.45 39.81
C GLY A 25 21.09 -5.80 38.87
N ASP A 26 22.25 -5.90 39.44
CA ASP A 26 23.61 -6.13 38.98
C ASP A 26 23.79 -7.48 38.27
N ASP A 27 24.81 -7.52 37.40
CA ASP A 27 25.73 -8.60 37.03
C ASP A 27 25.45 -9.49 35.80
N THR A 28 26.52 -9.44 35.05
CA THR A 28 27.28 -10.42 34.24
C THR A 28 26.99 -10.51 32.76
N ALA A 29 28.07 -10.15 32.04
CA ALA A 29 28.34 -10.27 30.62
C ALA A 29 28.02 -11.65 30.03
N ALA A 30 27.37 -11.64 28.88
CA ALA A 30 27.64 -12.57 27.80
C ALA A 30 27.42 -11.80 26.49
N ASP A 31 28.56 -11.48 25.88
CA ASP A 31 28.71 -11.06 24.51
C ASP A 31 28.02 -12.08 23.58
N GLY A 32 27.00 -11.65 22.91
CA GLY A 32 26.23 -12.39 21.93
C GLY A 32 25.46 -11.39 21.10
N GLN A 33 26.20 -10.61 20.27
CA GLN A 33 25.61 -9.86 19.19
C GLN A 33 24.99 -10.86 18.21
N ALA A 34 23.71 -11.10 18.36
CA ALA A 34 22.92 -11.61 17.27
C ALA A 34 22.79 -10.44 16.27
N GLU A 35 23.61 -10.47 15.22
CA GLU A 35 23.32 -9.71 14.02
C GLU A 35 21.91 -10.14 13.59
N VAL A 36 20.95 -9.24 13.77
CA VAL A 36 19.68 -9.33 13.09
C VAL A 36 20.00 -9.01 11.63
N GLU A 37 20.18 -10.04 10.83
CA GLU A 37 20.19 -9.91 9.38
C GLU A 37 18.80 -9.41 9.01
N VAL A 38 18.69 -8.11 8.79
CA VAL A 38 17.54 -7.52 8.10
C VAL A 38 17.63 -8.08 6.69
N PRO A 39 16.64 -8.84 6.21
CA PRO A 39 16.67 -9.29 4.83
C PRO A 39 16.65 -8.05 3.92
N THR A 40 17.79 -7.69 3.36
CA THR A 40 17.87 -6.72 2.29
C THR A 40 17.22 -7.37 1.08
N THR A 41 16.00 -6.99 0.77
CA THR A 41 15.34 -7.43 -0.46
C THR A 41 16.16 -6.86 -1.63
N ALA A 42 16.72 -7.73 -2.45
CA ALA A 42 17.53 -7.31 -3.58
C ALA A 42 16.67 -6.51 -4.58
N ALA A 43 17.27 -5.50 -5.22
CA ALA A 43 16.62 -4.77 -6.31
C ALA A 43 16.30 -5.72 -7.47
N ALA A 44 15.09 -5.61 -8.04
CA ALA A 44 14.70 -6.35 -9.22
C ALA A 44 15.25 -5.67 -10.50
N ALA A 45 15.70 -6.47 -11.47
CA ALA A 45 16.29 -5.97 -12.70
C ALA A 45 15.23 -5.49 -13.72
N ALA A 46 15.63 -4.64 -14.66
CA ALA A 46 14.74 -4.11 -15.70
C ALA A 46 14.08 -5.22 -16.55
N GLY A 47 12.76 -5.13 -16.73
CA GLY A 47 11.95 -6.12 -17.44
C GLY A 47 11.67 -7.39 -16.64
N GLU A 48 12.01 -7.43 -15.35
CA GLU A 48 11.57 -8.46 -14.41
C GLU A 48 10.11 -8.27 -14.01
N THR A 49 9.48 -9.37 -13.58
CA THR A 49 8.17 -9.34 -12.94
C THR A 49 8.39 -9.51 -11.43
N VAL A 50 7.83 -8.60 -10.65
CA VAL A 50 7.82 -8.68 -9.19
C VAL A 50 6.41 -9.03 -8.74
N GLU A 51 6.27 -10.15 -8.03
CA GLU A 51 5.01 -10.56 -7.44
C GLU A 51 4.86 -9.91 -6.06
N ILE A 52 3.78 -9.18 -5.88
CA ILE A 52 3.35 -8.59 -4.61
C ILE A 52 2.24 -9.46 -4.05
N THR A 53 2.32 -9.80 -2.78
CA THR A 53 1.28 -10.54 -2.07
C THR A 53 0.51 -9.59 -1.17
N ALA A 54 -0.78 -9.45 -1.41
CA ALA A 54 -1.69 -8.78 -0.48
C ALA A 54 -2.05 -9.75 0.64
N VAL A 55 -1.91 -9.29 1.87
CA VAL A 55 -2.37 -9.96 3.08
C VAL A 55 -3.29 -9.01 3.84
N ASP A 56 -3.94 -9.46 4.90
CA ASP A 56 -4.84 -8.61 5.68
C ASP A 56 -4.12 -7.31 6.11
N TYR A 57 -4.51 -6.19 5.47
CA TYR A 57 -4.01 -4.84 5.72
C TYR A 57 -2.51 -4.62 5.45
N GLY A 58 -1.92 -5.38 4.51
CA GLY A 58 -0.51 -5.23 4.15
C GLY A 58 -0.14 -5.74 2.77
N PHE A 59 1.04 -5.33 2.31
CA PHE A 59 1.69 -5.85 1.10
C PHE A 59 3.00 -6.53 1.50
N GLU A 60 3.16 -7.78 1.08
CA GLU A 60 4.41 -8.55 1.22
C GLU A 60 5.13 -8.67 -0.13
N GLY A 61 6.44 -8.89 -0.08
CA GLY A 61 7.25 -9.04 -1.28
C GLY A 61 7.61 -7.72 -1.97
N VAL A 62 7.26 -6.56 -1.39
CA VAL A 62 7.63 -5.25 -1.93
C VAL A 62 9.13 -5.04 -1.77
N PRO A 63 9.91 -4.88 -2.86
CA PRO A 63 11.35 -4.62 -2.76
C PRO A 63 11.60 -3.16 -2.38
N ASP A 64 12.77 -2.87 -1.79
CA ASP A 64 13.18 -1.49 -1.50
C ASP A 64 13.38 -0.68 -2.79
N SER A 65 13.81 -1.34 -3.87
CA SER A 65 13.97 -0.72 -5.19
C SER A 65 13.82 -1.71 -6.34
N VAL A 66 13.41 -1.20 -7.50
CA VAL A 66 13.34 -1.94 -8.77
C VAL A 66 13.92 -1.10 -9.91
N GLU A 67 14.18 -1.71 -11.06
CA GLU A 67 14.60 -0.96 -12.26
C GLU A 67 13.38 -0.57 -13.12
N THR A 68 13.54 0.50 -13.88
CA THR A 68 12.56 0.93 -14.88
C THR A 68 12.24 -0.22 -15.86
N GLY A 69 10.96 -0.43 -16.14
CA GLY A 69 10.47 -1.54 -16.97
C GLY A 69 10.04 -2.77 -16.18
N THR A 70 10.19 -2.76 -14.85
CA THR A 70 9.66 -3.83 -14.00
C THR A 70 8.13 -3.85 -14.06
N GLU A 71 7.56 -5.04 -14.20
CA GLU A 71 6.13 -5.29 -14.11
C GLU A 71 5.77 -5.78 -12.69
N LEU A 72 4.75 -5.19 -12.09
CA LEU A 72 4.20 -5.65 -10.81
C LEU A 72 2.96 -6.51 -11.04
N THR A 73 2.91 -7.65 -10.34
CA THR A 73 1.73 -8.52 -10.29
C THR A 73 1.24 -8.63 -8.85
N LEU A 74 -0.05 -8.88 -8.67
CA LEU A 74 -0.69 -9.00 -7.37
C LEU A 74 -1.21 -10.42 -7.18
N THR A 75 -1.01 -11.00 -6.00
CA THR A 75 -1.69 -12.19 -5.52
C THR A 75 -2.34 -11.85 -4.18
N ASN A 76 -3.55 -12.28 -3.94
CA ASN A 76 -4.25 -12.05 -2.68
C ASN A 76 -4.26 -13.33 -1.83
N ASP A 77 -3.59 -13.30 -0.69
CA ASP A 77 -3.48 -14.43 0.25
C ASP A 77 -4.46 -14.30 1.43
N SER A 78 -5.30 -13.25 1.42
CA SER A 78 -6.39 -13.09 2.39
C SER A 78 -7.51 -14.10 2.14
N GLU A 79 -8.17 -14.56 3.21
CA GLU A 79 -9.30 -15.50 3.11
C GLU A 79 -10.62 -14.80 2.78
N ASP A 80 -10.80 -13.56 3.22
CA ASP A 80 -12.08 -12.86 3.19
C ASP A 80 -12.03 -11.46 2.57
N GLU A 81 -10.86 -10.79 2.56
CA GLU A 81 -10.73 -9.41 2.11
C GLU A 81 -10.37 -9.30 0.63
N VAL A 82 -11.05 -8.41 -0.07
CA VAL A 82 -10.66 -7.99 -1.43
C VAL A 82 -9.54 -6.98 -1.32
N HIS A 83 -8.53 -7.09 -2.16
CA HIS A 83 -7.42 -6.13 -2.18
C HIS A 83 -7.19 -5.53 -3.56
N GLU A 84 -6.71 -4.31 -3.56
CA GLU A 84 -6.15 -3.68 -4.74
C GLU A 84 -4.74 -3.16 -4.46
N MET A 85 -3.97 -3.10 -5.51
CA MET A 85 -2.65 -2.50 -5.55
C MET A 85 -2.74 -1.29 -6.48
N VAL A 86 -3.07 -0.13 -5.92
CA VAL A 86 -2.98 1.15 -6.64
C VAL A 86 -1.56 1.66 -6.52
N VAL A 87 -0.90 1.86 -7.64
CA VAL A 87 0.48 2.34 -7.70
C VAL A 87 0.51 3.76 -8.20
N LEU A 88 1.10 4.65 -7.40
CA LEU A 88 1.26 6.07 -7.72
C LEU A 88 2.75 6.43 -7.72
N ARG A 89 3.21 7.17 -8.73
CA ARG A 89 4.52 7.82 -8.73
C ARG A 89 4.40 9.14 -7.99
N VAL A 90 5.29 9.39 -7.06
CA VAL A 90 5.40 10.68 -6.36
C VAL A 90 6.24 11.64 -7.19
N ASP A 91 5.85 12.90 -7.29
CA ASP A 91 6.58 13.90 -8.03
C ASP A 91 7.99 14.13 -7.46
N ASP A 92 8.97 14.39 -8.33
CA ASP A 92 10.38 14.50 -7.94
C ASP A 92 10.66 15.67 -6.97
N ASP A 93 9.83 16.71 -7.01
CA ASP A 93 9.92 17.86 -6.11
C ASP A 93 9.20 17.64 -4.77
N GLU A 94 8.48 16.53 -4.62
CA GLU A 94 7.76 16.16 -3.40
C GLU A 94 8.69 15.41 -2.43
N THR A 95 9.00 16.05 -1.32
CA THR A 95 9.97 15.54 -0.32
C THR A 95 9.36 15.14 1.02
N ARG A 96 8.05 15.28 1.17
CA ARG A 96 7.35 14.88 2.40
C ARG A 96 7.46 13.35 2.59
N PRO A 97 7.62 12.88 3.83
CA PRO A 97 7.59 11.46 4.11
C PRO A 97 6.18 10.89 3.84
N LEU A 98 6.10 9.58 3.62
CA LEU A 98 4.86 8.88 3.31
C LEU A 98 3.73 9.19 4.30
N GLU A 99 4.04 9.24 5.58
CA GLU A 99 3.06 9.55 6.65
C GLU A 99 2.39 10.93 6.48
N GLU A 100 3.11 11.92 5.93
CA GLU A 100 2.56 13.24 5.63
C GLU A 100 1.77 13.22 4.32
N LEU A 101 2.22 12.46 3.31
CA LEU A 101 1.50 12.30 2.05
C LEU A 101 0.12 11.67 2.26
N LEU A 102 0.01 10.66 3.11
CA LEU A 102 -1.25 10.00 3.47
C LEU A 102 -2.26 10.90 4.20
N GLN A 103 -1.82 12.04 4.70
CA GLN A 103 -2.68 13.01 5.39
C GLN A 103 -3.11 14.18 4.50
N LEU A 104 -2.65 14.21 3.24
CA LEU A 104 -3.02 15.27 2.32
C LEU A 104 -4.51 15.21 1.96
N PRO A 105 -5.14 16.36 1.74
CA PRO A 105 -6.42 16.40 1.06
C PRO A 105 -6.30 15.79 -0.34
N ASP A 106 -7.34 15.12 -0.82
CA ASP A 106 -7.35 14.44 -2.12
C ASP A 106 -6.86 15.34 -3.27
N GLU A 107 -7.35 16.59 -3.32
CA GLU A 107 -6.93 17.57 -4.33
C GLU A 107 -5.42 17.90 -4.30
N GLU A 108 -4.78 17.81 -3.13
CA GLU A 108 -3.34 18.05 -2.99
C GLU A 108 -2.54 16.78 -3.30
N ALA A 109 -3.01 15.62 -2.87
CA ALA A 109 -2.42 14.34 -3.20
C ALA A 109 -2.37 14.11 -4.73
N GLU A 110 -3.47 14.42 -5.44
CA GLU A 110 -3.55 14.35 -6.91
C GLU A 110 -2.58 15.32 -7.63
N GLN A 111 -2.16 16.40 -6.98
CA GLN A 111 -1.21 17.35 -7.57
C GLN A 111 0.25 16.92 -7.41
N VAL A 112 0.54 16.03 -6.50
CA VAL A 112 1.91 15.57 -6.17
C VAL A 112 2.14 14.10 -6.49
N THR A 113 1.15 13.44 -7.09
CA THR A 113 1.28 12.04 -7.52
C THR A 113 0.74 11.83 -8.93
N THR A 114 1.27 10.85 -9.61
CA THR A 114 0.82 10.42 -10.93
C THR A 114 0.44 8.93 -10.88
N PHE A 115 -0.74 8.60 -11.38
CA PHE A 115 -1.20 7.20 -11.44
C PHE A 115 -0.31 6.38 -12.38
N ALA A 116 0.19 5.24 -11.88
CA ALA A 116 1.06 4.33 -12.61
C ALA A 116 0.38 3.00 -12.97
N GLY A 117 -0.67 2.62 -12.25
CA GLY A 117 -1.45 1.43 -12.57
C GLY A 117 -2.21 0.88 -11.37
N VAL A 118 -3.08 -0.10 -11.64
CA VAL A 118 -3.87 -0.80 -10.63
C VAL A 118 -4.00 -2.28 -10.95
N SER A 119 -3.94 -3.11 -9.92
CA SER A 119 -4.32 -4.52 -9.96
C SER A 119 -5.29 -4.81 -8.83
N VAL A 120 -6.32 -5.61 -9.09
CA VAL A 120 -7.34 -5.98 -8.10
C VAL A 120 -7.40 -7.49 -7.99
N ALA A 121 -7.40 -8.02 -6.77
CA ALA A 121 -7.47 -9.44 -6.48
C ALA A 121 -8.57 -9.77 -5.47
N LEU A 122 -9.43 -10.72 -5.81
CA LEU A 122 -10.38 -11.32 -4.88
C LEU A 122 -9.68 -12.28 -3.92
N PRO A 123 -10.29 -12.65 -2.78
CA PRO A 123 -9.69 -13.58 -1.83
C PRO A 123 -9.19 -14.87 -2.49
N GLY A 124 -7.90 -15.19 -2.30
CA GLY A 124 -7.24 -16.38 -2.84
C GLY A 124 -6.94 -16.34 -4.34
N ASP A 125 -7.22 -15.25 -5.05
CA ASP A 125 -7.03 -15.13 -6.49
C ASP A 125 -5.77 -14.32 -6.85
N GLN A 126 -5.35 -14.47 -8.11
CA GLN A 126 -4.40 -13.55 -8.74
C GLN A 126 -5.11 -12.27 -9.18
N GLY A 127 -4.37 -11.17 -9.13
CA GLY A 127 -4.86 -9.87 -9.53
C GLY A 127 -5.17 -9.75 -11.02
N VAL A 128 -6.21 -9.01 -11.31
CA VAL A 128 -6.55 -8.56 -12.67
C VAL A 128 -6.17 -7.09 -12.82
N THR A 129 -5.71 -6.70 -14.00
CA THR A 129 -5.27 -5.34 -14.32
C THR A 129 -6.23 -4.72 -15.32
N PRO A 130 -7.30 -4.04 -14.90
CA PRO A 130 -8.35 -3.54 -15.79
C PRO A 130 -7.84 -2.52 -16.81
N GLU A 131 -6.80 -1.80 -16.47
CA GLU A 131 -6.19 -0.78 -17.35
C GLU A 131 -4.91 -1.25 -18.06
N GLY A 132 -4.61 -2.55 -18.00
CA GLY A 132 -3.39 -3.16 -18.54
C GLY A 132 -2.31 -3.41 -17.50
N PRO A 133 -1.17 -4.01 -17.90
CA PRO A 133 -0.10 -4.38 -17.00
C PRO A 133 0.44 -3.18 -16.18
N VAL A 134 0.72 -3.37 -14.90
CA VAL A 134 1.35 -2.36 -14.04
C VAL A 134 2.85 -2.37 -14.31
N VAL A 135 3.30 -1.54 -15.24
CA VAL A 135 4.71 -1.42 -15.62
C VAL A 135 5.28 -0.09 -15.17
N LEU A 136 6.36 -0.14 -14.41
CA LEU A 136 7.04 1.04 -13.86
C LEU A 136 7.94 1.67 -14.93
N SER A 137 7.41 2.65 -15.68
CA SER A 137 8.05 3.20 -16.88
C SER A 137 9.00 4.37 -16.62
N GLU A 138 8.96 4.99 -15.47
CA GLU A 138 9.76 6.16 -15.11
C GLU A 138 10.49 5.95 -13.77
N PRO A 139 11.74 6.44 -13.64
CA PRO A 139 12.43 6.40 -12.35
C PRO A 139 11.78 7.35 -11.35
N GLY A 140 11.98 7.12 -10.05
CA GLY A 140 11.50 7.96 -8.97
C GLY A 140 10.91 7.17 -7.81
N ARG A 141 10.32 7.89 -6.89
CA ARG A 141 9.65 7.39 -5.69
C ARG A 141 8.23 6.95 -6.01
N TYR A 142 7.85 5.77 -5.52
CA TYR A 142 6.52 5.22 -5.73
C TYR A 142 5.86 4.83 -4.41
N VAL A 143 4.54 4.93 -4.37
CA VAL A 143 3.73 4.44 -3.26
C VAL A 143 2.69 3.46 -3.79
N MET A 144 2.37 2.47 -2.96
CA MET A 144 1.40 1.41 -3.23
C MET A 144 0.33 1.45 -2.14
N LEU A 145 -0.94 1.45 -2.50
CA LEU A 145 -2.07 1.72 -1.61
C LEU A 145 -3.23 0.77 -1.91
N CYS A 146 -4.02 0.44 -0.88
CA CYS A 146 -5.32 -0.22 -1.05
C CYS A 146 -6.43 0.68 -0.49
N PHE A 147 -7.36 1.13 -1.33
CA PHE A 147 -8.49 1.98 -0.94
C PHE A 147 -9.79 1.19 -0.73
N ILE A 148 -9.77 -0.14 -0.91
CA ILE A 148 -10.97 -0.96 -0.72
C ILE A 148 -11.39 -0.88 0.75
N PRO A 149 -12.70 -0.70 1.02
CA PRO A 149 -13.24 -0.71 2.38
C PRO A 149 -13.05 -2.07 3.07
N THR A 150 -12.69 -2.07 4.35
CA THR A 150 -12.60 -3.30 5.15
C THR A 150 -13.95 -4.03 5.18
N GLY A 151 -13.92 -5.35 5.00
CA GLY A 151 -15.12 -6.19 4.95
C GLY A 151 -16.00 -5.96 3.72
N ALA A 152 -15.45 -5.41 2.64
CA ALA A 152 -16.15 -5.31 1.37
C ALA A 152 -16.55 -6.71 0.87
N ASP A 153 -17.83 -6.90 0.54
CA ASP A 153 -18.35 -8.18 0.06
C ASP A 153 -17.69 -8.55 -1.30
N PRO A 154 -16.93 -9.68 -1.39
CA PRO A 154 -16.21 -10.05 -2.61
C PRO A 154 -17.12 -10.30 -3.81
N ASP A 155 -18.35 -10.80 -3.60
CA ASP A 155 -19.29 -11.03 -4.69
C ASP A 155 -19.90 -9.73 -5.20
N ALA A 156 -20.18 -8.80 -4.29
CA ALA A 156 -20.62 -7.45 -4.66
C ALA A 156 -19.51 -6.70 -5.42
N TYR A 157 -18.26 -6.82 -4.96
CA TYR A 157 -17.11 -6.21 -5.63
C TYR A 157 -16.90 -6.80 -7.04
N ARG A 158 -16.95 -8.13 -7.18
CA ARG A 158 -16.86 -8.82 -8.47
C ARG A 158 -17.93 -8.34 -9.43
N GLN A 159 -19.19 -8.24 -8.99
CA GLN A 159 -20.27 -7.74 -9.82
C GLN A 159 -20.06 -6.28 -10.25
N ALA A 160 -19.47 -5.47 -9.39
CA ALA A 160 -19.17 -4.07 -9.69
C ALA A 160 -18.08 -3.92 -10.75
N ILE A 161 -17.01 -4.74 -10.70
CA ILE A 161 -15.94 -4.71 -11.71
C ILE A 161 -16.32 -5.38 -13.04
N GLU A 162 -17.22 -6.38 -13.02
CA GLU A 162 -17.77 -7.02 -14.22
C GLU A 162 -18.82 -6.14 -14.94
N GLY A 163 -19.34 -5.15 -14.22
CA GLY A 163 -20.23 -4.14 -14.77
C GLY A 163 -19.49 -3.17 -15.68
N ASP A 164 -20.26 -2.43 -16.50
CA ASP A 164 -19.73 -1.42 -17.45
C ASP A 164 -19.40 -0.09 -16.69
N ALA A 165 -18.80 -0.21 -15.49
CA ALA A 165 -18.50 0.93 -14.63
C ALA A 165 -17.17 1.57 -15.06
N THR A 166 -17.21 2.88 -15.33
CA THR A 166 -16.02 3.71 -15.63
C THR A 166 -15.39 4.27 -14.36
N ASP A 167 -16.04 4.10 -13.22
CA ASP A 167 -15.60 4.60 -11.91
C ASP A 167 -15.25 3.41 -11.00
N ALA A 168 -14.42 3.67 -10.00
CA ALA A 168 -14.09 2.67 -8.97
C ALA A 168 -15.37 2.08 -8.33
N PRO A 169 -15.42 0.76 -8.07
CA PRO A 169 -16.57 0.12 -7.48
C PRO A 169 -16.99 0.77 -6.15
N GLN A 170 -18.27 1.09 -6.03
CA GLN A 170 -18.83 1.60 -4.78
C GLN A 170 -19.43 0.44 -4.00
N VAL A 171 -18.67 -0.09 -3.05
CA VAL A 171 -19.11 -1.18 -2.16
C VAL A 171 -19.22 -0.69 -0.73
N GLU A 172 -20.12 -1.30 0.05
CA GLU A 172 -20.24 -1.01 1.47
C GLU A 172 -19.12 -1.69 2.25
N GLY A 173 -18.64 -1.05 3.33
CA GLY A 173 -17.59 -1.58 4.19
C GLY A 173 -17.21 -0.59 5.28
N GLY A 174 -16.14 -0.91 5.99
CA GLY A 174 -15.51 -0.07 7.00
C GLY A 174 -14.57 1.00 6.41
N PRO A 175 -13.57 1.46 7.17
CA PRO A 175 -12.51 2.33 6.65
C PRO A 175 -11.75 1.65 5.49
N PRO A 176 -11.14 2.43 4.58
CA PRO A 176 -10.30 1.83 3.53
C PRO A 176 -9.04 1.19 4.14
N HIS A 177 -8.53 0.13 3.51
CA HIS A 177 -7.36 -0.63 4.00
C HIS A 177 -6.12 0.25 4.20
N VAL A 178 -5.94 1.30 3.42
CA VAL A 178 -4.87 2.28 3.63
C VAL A 178 -4.94 2.94 5.01
N ALA A 179 -6.13 3.13 5.58
CA ALA A 179 -6.30 3.66 6.93
C ALA A 179 -5.95 2.63 8.02
N GLU A 180 -5.94 1.34 7.69
CA GLU A 180 -5.48 0.25 8.56
C GLU A 180 -3.98 -0.05 8.38
N GLY A 181 -3.30 0.69 7.47
CA GLY A 181 -1.87 0.57 7.26
C GLY A 181 -1.46 -0.18 5.99
N MET A 182 -2.41 -0.53 5.10
CA MET A 182 -2.09 -1.20 3.84
C MET A 182 -1.49 -0.22 2.83
N VAL A 183 -0.22 0.03 3.00
CA VAL A 183 0.59 0.95 2.21
C VAL A 183 2.04 0.45 2.14
N ALA A 184 2.70 0.71 1.02
CA ALA A 184 4.14 0.48 0.86
C ALA A 184 4.76 1.58 0.03
N GLU A 185 6.07 1.75 0.16
CA GLU A 185 6.88 2.72 -0.57
C GLU A 185 8.12 2.01 -1.11
N PHE A 186 8.52 2.36 -2.33
CA PHE A 186 9.71 1.82 -2.97
C PHE A 186 10.28 2.79 -4.01
N GLU A 187 11.50 2.56 -4.45
CA GLU A 187 12.18 3.38 -5.46
C GLU A 187 12.25 2.65 -6.81
N VAL A 188 12.12 3.40 -7.89
CA VAL A 188 12.39 2.94 -9.25
C VAL A 188 13.63 3.63 -9.78
N SER A 189 14.68 2.84 -10.10
CA SER A 189 15.92 3.32 -10.68
C SER A 189 15.90 3.23 -12.21
N GLY A 190 16.60 4.16 -12.86
CA GLY A 190 16.69 4.28 -14.33
C GLY A 190 17.96 3.70 -14.92
#